data_09a464d46b58d0eed88f642da8cb16f5
#
_entry.id   09a464d46b58d0eed88f642da8cb16f5
#
_cell.length_a   1.000
_cell.length_b   1.000
_cell.length_c   1.000
_cell.angle_alpha   90.00
_cell.angle_beta   90.00
_cell.angle_gamma   90.00
#
_symmetry.space_group_name_H-M   'P 1'
#
loop_
_entity.id
_entity.type
_entity.pdbx_description
1 polymer ?
#
loop_
_entity_poly.entity_id
_entity_poly.type
_entity_poly.pdbx_seq_one_letter_code
_entity_poly.pdbx_strand_id
1 'polypeptide(L)'
;MENVLKNDWEPLLAPEFEKEYYLTLSSFLTEEDSTHVVYPKVEDIFNALQYTSYENTKVVILGQDPYHGPNQAHGLSFSVQPGVKTPPSLLNMYKELRDEYGYEIPNNGYLVKWAEQGVLLLNTVLTVRQGEANSHKGKGWEHFTDRVIELLNEREKPVIFILWGRHAQAKKKLITNPNHHIIESVHPSPLSARRGFFGSKPYSKINTILANMGEREIDWEIPNL
;
A
#
# COMPACT_ATOMS: atom_id res chain seq x y z
N MET A 1 -14.81 -15.04 -4.00
CA MET A 1 -13.42 -15.18 -3.51
C MET A 1 -13.47 -15.72 -2.10
N GLU A 2 -12.83 -16.85 -1.88
CA GLU A 2 -12.69 -17.42 -0.54
C GLU A 2 -11.69 -16.58 0.28
N ASN A 3 -11.82 -16.65 1.60
CA ASN A 3 -10.87 -16.01 2.51
C ASN A 3 -9.51 -16.72 2.39
N VAL A 4 -8.53 -16.03 1.79
CA VAL A 4 -7.17 -16.55 1.55
C VAL A 4 -6.16 -16.05 2.57
N LEU A 5 -6.57 -15.24 3.55
CA LEU A 5 -5.68 -14.71 4.58
C LEU A 5 -5.23 -15.82 5.51
N LYS A 6 -3.91 -15.90 5.77
CA LYS A 6 -3.28 -17.00 6.51
C LYS A 6 -2.60 -16.55 7.81
N ASN A 7 -2.69 -15.28 8.16
CA ASN A 7 -2.09 -14.71 9.37
C ASN A 7 -3.15 -14.09 10.28
N ASP A 8 -2.74 -13.25 11.22
CA ASP A 8 -3.61 -12.59 12.20
C ASP A 8 -4.63 -11.59 11.63
N TRP A 9 -4.53 -11.24 10.35
CA TRP A 9 -5.59 -10.51 9.65
C TRP A 9 -6.86 -11.37 9.45
N GLU A 10 -6.70 -12.68 9.36
CA GLU A 10 -7.81 -13.58 9.02
C GLU A 10 -8.98 -13.45 9.99
N PRO A 11 -8.84 -13.62 11.31
CA PRO A 11 -9.99 -13.48 12.23
C PRO A 11 -10.55 -12.04 12.27
N LEU A 12 -9.75 -11.03 12.01
CA LEU A 12 -10.16 -9.63 12.05
C LEU A 12 -10.97 -9.22 10.82
N LEU A 13 -10.65 -9.78 9.66
CA LEU A 13 -11.28 -9.44 8.37
C LEU A 13 -12.30 -10.48 7.92
N ALA A 14 -12.36 -11.65 8.53
CA ALA A 14 -13.33 -12.69 8.19
C ALA A 14 -14.77 -12.18 8.11
N PRO A 15 -15.26 -11.31 9.04
CA PRO A 15 -16.61 -10.77 8.94
C PRO A 15 -16.87 -9.94 7.68
N GLU A 16 -15.82 -9.30 7.11
CA GLU A 16 -15.98 -8.47 5.92
C GLU A 16 -16.37 -9.28 4.69
N PHE A 17 -15.89 -10.52 4.58
CA PHE A 17 -16.17 -11.41 3.45
C PHE A 17 -17.64 -11.86 3.37
N GLU A 18 -18.40 -11.73 4.46
CA GLU A 18 -19.81 -12.10 4.55
C GLU A 18 -20.75 -10.90 4.34
N LYS A 19 -20.21 -9.68 4.32
CA LYS A 19 -21.01 -8.46 4.16
C LYS A 19 -21.52 -8.30 2.73
N GLU A 20 -22.69 -7.68 2.60
CA GLU A 20 -23.36 -7.45 1.30
C GLU A 20 -22.44 -6.74 0.29
N TYR A 21 -21.72 -5.71 0.73
CA TYR A 21 -20.81 -4.99 -0.19
C TYR A 21 -19.73 -5.91 -0.77
N TYR A 22 -19.21 -6.85 0.05
CA TYR A 22 -18.16 -7.77 -0.40
C TYR A 22 -18.74 -8.85 -1.33
N LEU A 23 -19.93 -9.36 -1.03
CA LEU A 23 -20.61 -10.31 -1.91
C LEU A 23 -20.89 -9.69 -3.27
N THR A 24 -21.33 -8.43 -3.29
CA THR A 24 -21.56 -7.67 -4.52
C THR A 24 -20.23 -7.44 -5.28
N LEU A 25 -19.17 -7.06 -4.57
CA LEU A 25 -17.84 -6.92 -5.14
C LEU A 25 -17.32 -8.24 -5.74
N SER A 26 -17.49 -9.35 -5.02
CA SER A 26 -17.08 -10.68 -5.49
C SER A 26 -17.80 -11.08 -6.78
N SER A 27 -19.11 -10.83 -6.87
CA SER A 27 -19.88 -11.08 -8.09
C SER A 27 -19.40 -10.21 -9.25
N PHE A 28 -19.14 -8.94 -8.99
CA PHE A 28 -18.57 -8.02 -9.98
C PHE A 28 -17.22 -8.52 -10.51
N LEU A 29 -16.32 -8.94 -9.62
CA LEU A 29 -14.99 -9.44 -10.00
C LEU A 29 -15.08 -10.75 -10.82
N THR A 30 -16.01 -11.62 -10.48
CA THR A 30 -16.25 -12.86 -11.26
C THR A 30 -16.70 -12.53 -12.69
N GLU A 31 -17.57 -11.55 -12.86
CA GLU A 31 -17.99 -11.07 -14.17
C GLU A 31 -16.84 -10.41 -14.94
N GLU A 32 -16.07 -9.56 -14.28
CA GLU A 32 -14.89 -8.92 -14.87
C GLU A 32 -13.87 -9.94 -15.38
N ASP A 33 -13.53 -10.94 -14.57
CA ASP A 33 -12.57 -12.00 -14.95
C ASP A 33 -13.04 -12.82 -16.15
N SER A 34 -14.35 -12.93 -16.36
CA SER A 34 -14.92 -13.65 -17.51
C SER A 34 -14.86 -12.88 -18.83
N THR A 35 -14.73 -11.55 -18.76
CA THR A 35 -14.85 -10.65 -19.93
C THR A 35 -13.62 -9.77 -20.16
N HIS A 36 -12.78 -9.59 -19.17
CA HIS A 36 -11.62 -8.69 -19.20
C HIS A 36 -10.41 -9.34 -18.52
N VAL A 37 -9.23 -8.78 -18.78
CA VAL A 37 -8.04 -9.08 -18.00
C VAL A 37 -8.02 -8.15 -16.78
N VAL A 38 -7.90 -8.74 -15.60
CA VAL A 38 -7.87 -8.04 -14.32
C VAL A 38 -6.50 -8.21 -13.65
N TYR A 39 -5.99 -7.16 -13.05
CA TYR A 39 -4.74 -7.17 -12.30
C TYR A 39 -4.97 -6.78 -10.83
N PRO A 40 -4.11 -7.24 -9.91
CA PRO A 40 -3.13 -8.33 -10.06
C PRO A 40 -3.82 -9.70 -10.24
N LYS A 41 -3.04 -10.76 -10.39
CA LYS A 41 -3.56 -12.13 -10.33
C LYS A 41 -4.31 -12.37 -9.04
N VAL A 42 -5.31 -13.25 -9.07
CA VAL A 42 -6.19 -13.53 -7.90
C VAL A 42 -5.39 -13.89 -6.65
N GLU A 43 -4.35 -14.71 -6.80
CA GLU A 43 -3.47 -15.11 -5.70
C GLU A 43 -2.68 -13.96 -5.07
N ASP A 44 -2.52 -12.84 -5.77
CA ASP A 44 -1.73 -11.70 -5.34
C ASP A 44 -2.55 -10.55 -4.75
N ILE A 45 -3.88 -10.58 -4.87
CA ILE A 45 -4.76 -9.47 -4.48
C ILE A 45 -4.51 -9.01 -3.04
N PHE A 46 -4.33 -9.94 -2.11
CA PHE A 46 -4.14 -9.66 -0.68
C PHE A 46 -2.67 -9.69 -0.22
N ASN A 47 -1.73 -9.63 -1.13
CA ASN A 47 -0.31 -9.75 -0.78
C ASN A 47 0.18 -8.72 0.24
N ALA A 48 -0.35 -7.50 0.23
CA ALA A 48 0.00 -6.50 1.25
C ALA A 48 -0.27 -7.03 2.66
N LEU A 49 -1.43 -7.65 2.88
CA LEU A 49 -1.82 -8.23 4.16
C LEU A 49 -1.09 -9.54 4.46
N GLN A 50 -0.73 -10.31 3.43
CA GLN A 50 0.01 -11.57 3.59
C GLN A 50 1.47 -11.33 4.00
N TYR A 51 2.15 -10.35 3.38
CA TYR A 51 3.52 -10.01 3.73
C TYR A 51 3.64 -9.26 5.06
N THR A 52 2.63 -8.47 5.41
CA THR A 52 2.66 -7.62 6.60
C THR A 52 1.46 -7.96 7.47
N SER A 53 1.70 -8.70 8.55
CA SER A 53 0.66 -9.08 9.50
C SER A 53 0.13 -7.87 10.29
N TYR A 54 -1.04 -8.00 10.89
CA TYR A 54 -1.65 -6.95 11.72
C TYR A 54 -0.71 -6.51 12.84
N GLU A 55 -0.20 -7.47 13.62
CA GLU A 55 0.67 -7.19 14.76
C GLU A 55 2.01 -6.58 14.35
N ASN A 56 2.55 -6.99 13.21
CA ASN A 56 3.86 -6.52 12.73
C ASN A 56 3.79 -5.24 11.90
N THR A 57 2.60 -4.70 11.62
CA THR A 57 2.47 -3.45 10.89
C THR A 57 3.04 -2.29 11.69
N LYS A 58 4.06 -1.64 11.18
CA LYS A 58 4.70 -0.45 11.75
C LYS A 58 4.34 0.82 10.98
N VAL A 59 4.27 0.69 9.66
CA VAL A 59 4.06 1.80 8.72
C VAL A 59 2.99 1.38 7.72
N VAL A 60 2.13 2.30 7.35
CA VAL A 60 1.16 2.12 6.25
C VAL A 60 1.46 3.17 5.19
N ILE A 61 1.68 2.73 3.96
CA ILE A 61 1.78 3.62 2.80
C ILE A 61 0.57 3.34 1.90
N LEU A 62 -0.33 4.32 1.79
CA LEU A 62 -1.54 4.18 0.98
C LEU A 62 -1.28 4.55 -0.47
N GLY A 63 -1.64 3.64 -1.39
CA GLY A 63 -1.77 3.91 -2.82
C GLY A 63 -3.25 3.97 -3.24
N GLN A 64 -3.49 4.20 -4.52
CA GLN A 64 -4.86 4.26 -5.08
C GLN A 64 -5.34 2.89 -5.53
N ASP A 65 -4.99 2.52 -6.74
CA ASP A 65 -5.31 1.23 -7.35
C ASP A 65 -4.06 0.61 -7.99
N PRO A 66 -4.10 -0.68 -8.36
CA PRO A 66 -2.94 -1.34 -8.95
C PRO A 66 -2.53 -0.74 -10.29
N TYR A 67 -1.27 -0.93 -10.66
CA TYR A 67 -0.84 -0.68 -12.03
C TYR A 67 -1.65 -1.54 -13.01
N HIS A 68 -2.06 -0.94 -14.12
CA HIS A 68 -2.97 -1.57 -15.09
C HIS A 68 -2.27 -2.14 -16.33
N GLY A 69 -0.95 -2.14 -16.36
CA GLY A 69 -0.15 -2.78 -17.42
C GLY A 69 0.17 -4.24 -17.09
N PRO A 70 0.51 -5.04 -18.12
CA PRO A 70 0.85 -6.44 -17.92
C PRO A 70 2.11 -6.62 -17.06
N ASN A 71 2.10 -7.63 -16.21
CA ASN A 71 3.21 -8.03 -15.34
C ASN A 71 3.70 -6.97 -14.33
N GLN A 72 2.95 -5.90 -14.09
CA GLN A 72 3.32 -4.83 -13.15
C GLN A 72 2.88 -5.14 -11.73
N ALA A 73 1.58 -5.13 -11.47
CA ALA A 73 1.00 -5.26 -10.14
C ALA A 73 1.16 -6.67 -9.55
N HIS A 74 1.45 -6.74 -8.26
CA HIS A 74 1.51 -7.99 -7.51
C HIS A 74 0.95 -7.86 -6.08
N GLY A 75 0.05 -6.90 -5.86
CA GLY A 75 -0.69 -6.74 -4.60
C GLY A 75 -0.05 -5.83 -3.57
N LEU A 76 1.03 -5.14 -3.89
CA LEU A 76 1.66 -4.12 -3.04
C LEU A 76 1.60 -2.75 -3.72
N SER A 77 1.16 -1.72 -3.00
CA SER A 77 1.14 -0.35 -3.53
C SER A 77 2.53 0.11 -3.96
N PHE A 78 2.60 0.84 -5.06
CA PHE A 78 3.83 1.37 -5.68
C PHE A 78 4.79 0.32 -6.24
N SER A 79 4.72 -0.93 -5.81
CA SER A 79 5.62 -2.01 -6.19
C SER A 79 5.27 -2.61 -7.54
N VAL A 80 6.28 -3.01 -8.28
CA VAL A 80 6.14 -3.79 -9.52
C VAL A 80 6.95 -5.08 -9.45
N GLN A 81 6.58 -6.04 -10.27
CA GLN A 81 7.30 -7.31 -10.41
C GLN A 81 8.76 -7.10 -10.87
N PRO A 82 9.68 -8.02 -10.54
CA PRO A 82 11.02 -8.00 -11.10
C PRO A 82 11.00 -8.00 -12.63
N GLY A 83 11.97 -7.30 -13.25
CA GLY A 83 12.06 -7.19 -14.70
C GLY A 83 11.18 -6.12 -15.35
N VAL A 84 10.31 -5.50 -14.58
CA VAL A 84 9.46 -4.38 -15.03
C VAL A 84 10.17 -3.07 -14.77
N LYS A 85 10.09 -2.14 -15.72
CA LYS A 85 10.62 -0.78 -15.55
C LYS A 85 9.99 -0.10 -14.34
N THR A 86 10.82 0.50 -13.50
CA THR A 86 10.37 1.25 -12.32
C THR A 86 9.42 2.39 -12.73
N PRO A 87 8.17 2.39 -12.21
CA PRO A 87 7.21 3.45 -12.54
C PRO A 87 7.65 4.83 -12.06
N PRO A 88 7.15 5.91 -12.68
CA PRO A 88 7.62 7.27 -12.38
C PRO A 88 7.46 7.71 -10.93
N SER A 89 6.34 7.39 -10.27
CA SER A 89 6.15 7.74 -8.86
C SER A 89 7.14 7.00 -7.97
N LEU A 90 7.37 5.72 -8.20
CA LEU A 90 8.34 4.93 -7.45
C LEU A 90 9.77 5.42 -7.72
N LEU A 91 10.10 5.80 -8.94
CA LEU A 91 11.40 6.40 -9.24
C LEU A 91 11.62 7.67 -8.42
N ASN A 92 10.60 8.52 -8.26
CA ASN A 92 10.67 9.70 -7.41
C ASN A 92 10.83 9.35 -5.93
N MET A 93 10.16 8.29 -5.47
CA MET A 93 10.37 7.76 -4.11
C MET A 93 11.84 7.34 -3.91
N TYR A 94 12.45 6.67 -4.88
CA TYR A 94 13.86 6.29 -4.83
C TYR A 94 14.81 7.49 -4.88
N LYS A 95 14.47 8.54 -5.65
CA LYS A 95 15.26 9.78 -5.66
C LYS A 95 15.28 10.46 -4.29
N GLU A 96 14.13 10.54 -3.62
CA GLU A 96 14.05 11.07 -2.25
C GLU A 96 14.84 10.20 -1.28
N LEU A 97 14.71 8.88 -1.39
CA LEU A 97 15.46 7.95 -0.56
C LEU A 97 16.99 8.09 -0.74
N ARG A 98 17.44 8.26 -1.99
CA ARG A 98 18.84 8.57 -2.28
C ARG A 98 19.29 9.88 -1.63
N ASP A 99 18.45 10.92 -1.71
CA ASP A 99 18.78 12.23 -1.15
C ASP A 99 18.81 12.19 0.39
N GLU A 100 18.05 11.30 1.03
CA GLU A 100 18.05 11.13 2.49
C GLU A 100 19.21 10.25 2.98
N TYR A 101 19.48 9.13 2.31
CA TYR A 101 20.42 8.10 2.80
C TYR A 101 21.63 7.84 1.92
N GLY A 102 21.68 8.40 0.72
CA GLY A 102 22.79 8.18 -0.21
C GLY A 102 22.73 6.84 -0.96
N TYR A 103 21.62 6.09 -0.86
CA TYR A 103 21.47 4.83 -1.58
C TYR A 103 21.41 5.03 -3.08
N GLU A 104 22.03 4.13 -3.83
CA GLU A 104 21.87 4.12 -5.28
C GLU A 104 20.44 3.78 -5.67
N ILE A 105 19.98 4.32 -6.79
CA ILE A 105 18.67 3.95 -7.35
C ILE A 105 18.76 2.51 -7.84
N PRO A 106 17.93 1.59 -7.32
CA PRO A 106 18.00 0.19 -7.69
C PRO A 106 17.51 -0.06 -9.13
N ASN A 107 17.90 -1.19 -9.69
CA ASN A 107 17.50 -1.60 -11.05
C ASN A 107 16.11 -2.23 -11.12
N ASN A 108 15.35 -2.21 -10.04
CA ASN A 108 14.03 -2.83 -9.95
C ASN A 108 13.08 -2.03 -9.05
N GLY A 109 11.80 -2.31 -9.14
CA GLY A 109 10.75 -1.71 -8.33
C GLY A 109 10.05 -2.71 -7.40
N TYR A 110 10.75 -3.76 -6.96
CA TYR A 110 10.19 -4.84 -6.15
C TYR A 110 10.34 -4.54 -4.65
N LEU A 111 9.25 -4.18 -3.98
CA LEU A 111 9.27 -3.62 -2.61
C LEU A 111 8.99 -4.65 -1.51
N VAL A 112 9.03 -5.94 -1.79
CA VAL A 112 8.74 -6.98 -0.78
C VAL A 112 9.65 -6.85 0.45
N LYS A 113 10.90 -6.44 0.28
CA LYS A 113 11.81 -6.19 1.42
C LYS A 113 11.24 -5.18 2.42
N TRP A 114 10.53 -4.15 1.96
CA TRP A 114 9.87 -3.21 2.86
C TRP A 114 8.69 -3.86 3.58
N ALA A 115 7.86 -4.58 2.83
CA ALA A 115 6.68 -5.26 3.38
C ALA A 115 7.05 -6.27 4.48
N GLU A 116 8.12 -7.03 4.28
CA GLU A 116 8.62 -8.00 5.25
C GLU A 116 9.14 -7.37 6.56
N GLN A 117 9.42 -6.07 6.55
CA GLN A 117 9.85 -5.31 7.73
C GLN A 117 8.70 -4.60 8.47
N GLY A 118 7.46 -4.78 8.03
CA GLY A 118 6.30 -4.17 8.66
C GLY A 118 5.77 -2.91 7.95
N VAL A 119 6.16 -2.68 6.70
CA VAL A 119 5.59 -1.62 5.86
C VAL A 119 4.40 -2.18 5.08
N LEU A 120 3.19 -1.87 5.51
CA LEU A 120 1.97 -2.26 4.82
C LEU A 120 1.77 -1.36 3.59
N LEU A 121 2.05 -1.91 2.42
CA LEU A 121 1.92 -1.24 1.13
C LEU A 121 0.51 -1.51 0.58
N LEU A 122 -0.45 -0.70 1.00
CA LEU A 122 -1.88 -0.93 0.76
C LEU A 122 -2.44 0.02 -0.28
N ASN A 123 -3.00 -0.51 -1.36
CA ASN A 123 -3.88 0.25 -2.23
C ASN A 123 -5.29 0.33 -1.64
N THR A 124 -6.02 1.41 -1.87
CA THR A 124 -7.42 1.55 -1.41
C THR A 124 -8.38 0.73 -2.27
N VAL A 125 -8.03 0.47 -3.52
CA VAL A 125 -8.71 -0.42 -4.46
C VAL A 125 -7.73 -1.52 -4.85
N LEU A 126 -8.10 -2.79 -4.71
CA LEU A 126 -7.14 -3.89 -4.81
C LEU A 126 -7.10 -4.60 -6.17
N THR A 127 -7.96 -4.20 -7.08
CA THR A 127 -7.99 -4.74 -8.46
C THR A 127 -8.19 -3.62 -9.48
N VAL A 128 -7.84 -3.91 -10.72
CA VAL A 128 -7.99 -2.98 -11.84
C VAL A 128 -8.14 -3.77 -13.15
N ARG A 129 -8.93 -3.24 -14.09
CA ARG A 129 -9.01 -3.76 -15.45
C ARG A 129 -7.77 -3.34 -16.24
N GLN A 130 -7.23 -4.23 -17.04
CA GLN A 130 -6.10 -3.95 -17.92
C GLN A 130 -6.33 -2.67 -18.75
N GLY A 131 -5.37 -1.76 -18.71
CA GLY A 131 -5.37 -0.54 -19.51
C GLY A 131 -6.30 0.58 -19.01
N GLU A 132 -7.07 0.34 -17.95
CA GLU A 132 -8.11 1.28 -17.49
C GLU A 132 -7.92 1.65 -16.02
N ALA A 133 -7.11 2.68 -15.75
CA ALA A 133 -6.92 3.21 -14.39
C ALA A 133 -8.27 3.58 -13.75
N ASN A 134 -8.40 3.31 -12.45
CA ASN A 134 -9.60 3.56 -11.64
C ASN A 134 -10.86 2.79 -12.09
N SER A 135 -10.73 1.80 -12.95
CA SER A 135 -11.88 1.04 -13.48
C SER A 135 -12.68 0.30 -12.41
N HIS A 136 -12.05 -0.10 -11.30
CA HIS A 136 -12.72 -0.78 -10.18
C HIS A 136 -13.01 0.13 -8.98
N LYS A 137 -12.79 1.43 -9.13
CA LYS A 137 -13.15 2.41 -8.10
C LYS A 137 -14.67 2.41 -7.85
N GLY A 138 -15.06 2.47 -6.58
CA GLY A 138 -16.49 2.52 -6.20
C GLY A 138 -17.21 1.17 -6.29
N LYS A 139 -16.51 0.07 -6.49
CA LYS A 139 -17.11 -1.27 -6.60
C LYS A 139 -17.17 -2.03 -5.28
N GLY A 140 -16.57 -1.50 -4.21
CA GLY A 140 -16.64 -2.07 -2.87
C GLY A 140 -15.28 -2.22 -2.17
N TRP A 141 -14.15 -2.22 -2.89
CA TRP A 141 -12.84 -2.35 -2.26
C TRP A 141 -12.58 -1.30 -1.18
N GLU A 142 -13.06 -0.07 -1.36
CA GLU A 142 -12.84 1.02 -0.42
C GLU A 142 -13.41 0.69 0.97
N HIS A 143 -14.55 0.00 1.06
CA HIS A 143 -15.12 -0.46 2.33
C HIS A 143 -14.19 -1.45 3.03
N PHE A 144 -13.63 -2.39 2.27
CA PHE A 144 -12.71 -3.38 2.80
C PHE A 144 -11.42 -2.74 3.32
N THR A 145 -10.79 -1.89 2.51
CA THR A 145 -9.53 -1.24 2.87
C THR A 145 -9.72 -0.18 3.96
N ASP A 146 -10.85 0.52 4.00
CA ASP A 146 -11.20 1.38 5.12
C ASP A 146 -11.27 0.58 6.44
N ARG A 147 -11.83 -0.64 6.40
CA ARG A 147 -11.84 -1.50 7.58
C ARG A 147 -10.43 -1.92 8.03
N VAL A 148 -9.53 -2.17 7.09
CA VAL A 148 -8.11 -2.42 7.42
C VAL A 148 -7.51 -1.24 8.17
N ILE A 149 -7.73 -0.02 7.71
CA ILE A 149 -7.24 1.21 8.36
C ILE A 149 -7.87 1.38 9.74
N GLU A 150 -9.17 1.16 9.87
CA GLU A 150 -9.89 1.26 11.14
C GLU A 150 -9.37 0.26 12.17
N LEU A 151 -9.11 -0.98 11.77
CA LEU A 151 -8.53 -2.00 12.65
C LEU A 151 -7.14 -1.59 13.15
N LEU A 152 -6.30 -1.03 12.28
CA LEU A 152 -5.01 -0.50 12.70
C LEU A 152 -5.15 0.72 13.61
N ASN A 153 -6.16 1.56 13.39
CA ASN A 153 -6.46 2.69 14.28
C ASN A 153 -6.85 2.25 15.68
N GLU A 154 -7.47 1.08 15.84
CA GLU A 154 -7.87 0.51 17.13
C GLU A 154 -6.70 -0.06 17.93
N ARG A 155 -5.53 -0.24 17.32
CA ARG A 155 -4.35 -0.77 18.01
C ARG A 155 -3.84 0.17 19.08
N GLU A 156 -3.40 -0.38 20.21
CA GLU A 156 -2.68 0.37 21.25
C GLU A 156 -1.26 0.74 20.79
N LYS A 157 -0.58 -0.23 20.14
CA LYS A 157 0.76 0.00 19.60
C LYS A 157 0.70 1.01 18.43
N PRO A 158 1.49 2.09 18.48
CA PRO A 158 1.46 3.11 17.45
C PRO A 158 1.77 2.59 16.03
N VAL A 159 1.08 3.17 15.07
CA VAL A 159 1.30 2.95 13.63
C VAL A 159 1.60 4.30 12.99
N ILE A 160 2.47 4.30 11.99
CA ILE A 160 2.82 5.49 11.21
C ILE A 160 2.11 5.42 9.86
N PHE A 161 1.17 6.34 9.63
CA PHE A 161 0.42 6.40 8.37
C PHE A 161 1.04 7.44 7.45
N ILE A 162 1.41 7.02 6.25
CA ILE A 162 1.97 7.87 5.20
C ILE A 162 0.87 8.18 4.20
N LEU A 163 0.47 9.43 4.14
CA LEU A 163 -0.63 9.90 3.31
C LEU A 163 -0.11 10.88 2.25
N TRP A 164 0.25 10.36 1.09
CA TRP A 164 0.75 11.13 -0.04
C TRP A 164 -0.37 11.49 -1.01
N GLY A 165 -0.64 12.77 -1.13
CA GLY A 165 -1.66 13.31 -2.02
C GLY A 165 -3.07 13.30 -1.43
N ARG A 166 -3.98 13.99 -2.10
CA ARG A 166 -5.35 14.21 -1.60
C ARG A 166 -6.16 12.93 -1.42
N HIS A 167 -5.97 11.96 -2.31
CA HIS A 167 -6.70 10.69 -2.25
C HIS A 167 -6.37 9.92 -0.95
N ALA A 168 -5.09 9.79 -0.61
CA ALA A 168 -4.66 9.16 0.63
C ALA A 168 -5.05 10.01 1.85
N GLN A 169 -4.89 11.33 1.78
CA GLN A 169 -5.25 12.25 2.88
C GLN A 169 -6.74 12.24 3.21
N ALA A 170 -7.62 11.89 2.28
CA ALA A 170 -9.04 11.70 2.54
C ALA A 170 -9.31 10.60 3.59
N LYS A 171 -8.38 9.68 3.81
CA LYS A 171 -8.47 8.61 4.81
C LYS A 171 -8.04 9.05 6.22
N LYS A 172 -7.48 10.24 6.37
CA LYS A 172 -7.07 10.79 7.67
C LYS A 172 -8.21 10.78 8.70
N LYS A 173 -9.44 10.97 8.26
CA LYS A 173 -10.64 10.93 9.11
C LYS A 173 -10.86 9.58 9.82
N LEU A 174 -10.26 8.49 9.31
CA LEU A 174 -10.34 7.16 9.91
C LEU A 174 -9.28 6.95 11.00
N ILE A 175 -8.28 7.82 11.06
CA ILE A 175 -7.14 7.74 11.98
C ILE A 175 -7.39 8.71 13.13
N THR A 176 -8.13 8.27 14.12
CA THR A 176 -8.62 9.10 15.24
C THR A 176 -7.84 8.91 16.53
N ASN A 177 -7.14 7.78 16.68
CA ASN A 177 -6.36 7.47 17.86
C ASN A 177 -5.08 8.35 17.90
N PRO A 178 -4.91 9.21 18.92
CA PRO A 178 -3.78 10.14 19.01
C PRO A 178 -2.41 9.46 19.19
N ASN A 179 -2.38 8.17 19.51
CA ASN A 179 -1.13 7.41 19.63
C ASN A 179 -0.46 7.17 18.28
N HIS A 180 -1.22 7.22 17.19
CA HIS A 180 -0.69 7.02 15.85
C HIS A 180 -0.05 8.29 15.30
N HIS A 181 0.85 8.10 14.33
CA HIS A 181 1.54 9.19 13.65
C HIS A 181 1.04 9.29 12.21
N ILE A 182 0.91 10.52 11.71
CA ILE A 182 0.53 10.79 10.33
C ILE A 182 1.61 11.67 9.70
N ILE A 183 2.17 11.22 8.57
CA ILE A 183 3.09 11.99 7.74
C ILE A 183 2.41 12.26 6.41
N GLU A 184 2.25 13.53 6.08
CA GLU A 184 1.56 13.97 4.86
C GLU A 184 2.51 14.75 3.96
N SER A 185 2.34 14.60 2.67
CA SER A 185 2.91 15.46 1.65
C SER A 185 2.09 15.37 0.36
N VAL A 186 2.49 16.13 -0.66
CA VAL A 186 1.98 15.90 -2.01
C VAL A 186 2.42 14.53 -2.50
N HIS A 187 1.75 14.01 -3.52
CA HIS A 187 2.04 12.70 -4.09
C HIS A 187 3.42 12.68 -4.79
N PRO A 188 4.17 11.55 -4.78
CA PRO A 188 5.45 11.42 -5.48
C PRO A 188 5.35 11.40 -7.01
N SER A 189 4.16 11.45 -7.59
CA SER A 189 3.94 11.56 -9.03
C SER A 189 4.76 12.71 -9.64
N PRO A 190 5.29 12.57 -10.87
CA PRO A 190 5.95 13.67 -11.59
C PRO A 190 5.09 14.94 -11.68
N LEU A 191 3.76 14.82 -11.62
CA LEU A 191 2.83 15.95 -11.65
C LEU A 191 2.88 16.82 -10.39
N SER A 192 3.38 16.30 -9.26
CA SER A 192 3.31 16.96 -7.95
C SER A 192 4.59 16.92 -7.13
N ALA A 193 5.51 16.00 -7.40
CA ALA A 193 6.67 15.74 -6.55
C ALA A 193 7.51 16.98 -6.23
N ARG A 194 7.70 17.87 -7.22
CA ARG A 194 8.47 19.12 -7.05
C ARG A 194 7.78 20.17 -6.17
N ARG A 195 6.49 19.95 -5.86
CA ARG A 195 5.69 20.88 -5.04
C ARG A 195 5.66 20.51 -3.57
N GLY A 196 6.55 19.63 -3.12
CA GLY A 196 6.66 19.32 -1.70
C GLY A 196 6.93 17.85 -1.33
N PHE A 197 6.99 16.92 -2.28
CA PHE A 197 7.43 15.56 -1.99
C PHE A 197 8.96 15.51 -1.86
N PHE A 198 9.70 16.05 -2.84
CA PHE A 198 11.15 16.15 -2.74
C PHE A 198 11.52 17.09 -1.59
N GLY A 199 12.42 16.64 -0.72
CA GLY A 199 12.83 17.35 0.48
C GLY A 199 11.91 17.16 1.68
N SER A 200 10.80 16.41 1.56
CA SER A 200 9.91 16.11 2.68
C SER A 200 10.51 15.12 3.68
N LYS A 201 11.52 14.35 3.28
CA LYS A 201 12.27 13.40 4.11
C LYS A 201 11.39 12.39 4.85
N PRO A 202 10.47 11.69 4.17
CA PRO A 202 9.56 10.79 4.84
C PRO A 202 10.26 9.60 5.49
N TYR A 203 11.29 9.04 4.86
CA TYR A 203 11.93 7.81 5.30
C TYR A 203 12.72 8.01 6.61
N SER A 204 13.48 9.09 6.73
CA SER A 204 14.20 9.41 7.97
C SER A 204 13.23 9.83 9.09
N LYS A 205 12.15 10.52 8.76
CA LYS A 205 11.09 10.84 9.73
C LYS A 205 10.44 9.59 10.31
N ILE A 206 10.12 8.60 9.47
CA ILE A 206 9.61 7.31 9.92
C ILE A 206 10.59 6.64 10.87
N ASN A 207 11.86 6.55 10.48
CA ASN A 207 12.87 5.89 11.29
C ASN A 207 13.16 6.63 12.61
N THR A 208 13.10 7.95 12.62
CA THR A 208 13.19 8.73 13.86
C THR A 208 12.05 8.38 14.82
N ILE A 209 10.82 8.30 14.32
CA ILE A 209 9.65 7.92 15.13
C ILE A 209 9.81 6.49 15.66
N LEU A 210 10.21 5.54 14.81
CA LEU A 210 10.42 4.15 15.21
C LEU A 210 11.50 4.03 16.29
N ALA A 211 12.63 4.70 16.13
CA ALA A 211 13.70 4.72 17.12
C ALA A 211 13.23 5.29 18.47
N ASN A 212 12.46 6.38 18.45
CA ASN A 212 11.89 6.98 19.67
C ASN A 212 10.88 6.07 20.36
N MET A 213 10.26 5.14 19.64
CA MET A 213 9.34 4.13 20.18
C MET A 213 10.10 2.88 20.69
N GLY A 214 11.41 2.81 20.52
CA GLY A 214 12.17 1.59 20.81
C GLY A 214 11.98 0.47 19.79
N GLU A 215 11.45 0.80 18.62
CA GLU A 215 11.24 -0.14 17.52
C GLU A 215 12.43 -0.16 16.58
N ARG A 216 12.63 -1.30 15.92
CA ARG A 216 13.66 -1.40 14.89
C ARG A 216 13.30 -0.51 13.71
N GLU A 217 14.29 0.28 13.26
CA GLU A 217 14.15 1.11 12.06
C GLU A 217 14.00 0.25 10.81
N ILE A 218 13.39 0.83 9.77
CA ILE A 218 13.26 0.19 8.47
C ILE A 218 14.57 0.35 7.68
N ASP A 219 15.09 -0.73 7.16
CA ASP A 219 16.13 -0.72 6.14
C ASP A 219 15.46 -0.48 4.78
N TRP A 220 15.54 0.78 4.32
CA TRP A 220 14.88 1.21 3.09
C TRP A 220 15.64 0.85 1.81
N GLU A 221 16.90 0.43 1.92
CA GLU A 221 17.70 0.09 0.74
C GLU A 221 17.09 -1.09 -0.02
N ILE A 222 16.83 -0.91 -1.31
CA ILE A 222 16.41 -1.99 -2.20
C ILE A 222 17.64 -2.47 -2.98
N PRO A 223 18.00 -3.73 -2.87
CA PRO A 223 19.13 -4.28 -3.61
C PRO A 223 18.80 -4.40 -5.10
N ASN A 224 19.83 -4.42 -5.93
CA ASN A 224 19.69 -4.82 -7.33
C ASN A 224 19.33 -6.32 -7.42
N LEU A 225 18.57 -6.68 -8.43
CA LEU A 225 18.18 -8.05 -8.75
C LEU A 225 18.83 -8.53 -10.05
#